data_66650df5677470820b379abd69a93dd5
#
_entry.id   66650df5677470820b379abd69a93dd5
#
_cell.length_a   1.000
_cell.length_b   1.000
_cell.length_c   1.000
_cell.angle_alpha   90.00
_cell.angle_beta   90.00
_cell.angle_gamma   90.00
#
_symmetry.space_group_name_H-M   'P 1'
#
loop_
_entity.id
_entity.type
_entity.pdbx_description
1 polymer ?
#
loop_
_entity_poly.entity_id
_entity_poly.type
_entity_poly.pdbx_seq_one_letter_code
_entity_poly.pdbx_strand_id
1 'polypeptide(L)' 'MKFATVKTILMTAQSNQQHGVIKTHNNDVCFSFANGDSDEDDIIAYKSDTEVISVLGKACNSYIDCEAIETIEVYKQ' A
#
# COMPACT_ATOMS: atom_id res chain seq x y z
N MET A 1 2.45 11.59 -4.61
CA MET A 1 1.69 11.97 -3.39
C MET A 1 2.63 12.21 -2.23
N LYS A 2 2.25 13.09 -1.33
CA LYS A 2 3.04 13.31 -0.10
C LYS A 2 2.97 12.09 0.80
N PHE A 3 4.08 11.80 1.47
CA PHE A 3 4.17 10.65 2.37
C PHE A 3 3.07 10.67 3.45
N ALA A 4 2.81 11.81 4.06
CA ALA A 4 1.79 11.91 5.09
C ALA A 4 0.39 11.57 4.57
N THR A 5 0.07 11.97 3.34
CA THR A 5 -1.20 11.65 2.70
C THR A 5 -1.30 10.16 2.42
N VAL A 6 -0.26 9.57 1.85
CA VAL A 6 -0.21 8.14 1.55
C VAL A 6 -0.37 7.34 2.84
N LYS A 7 0.37 7.70 3.88
CA LYS A 7 0.32 7.02 5.17
C LYS A 7 -1.09 7.08 5.77
N THR A 8 -1.74 8.24 5.73
CA THR A 8 -3.10 8.40 6.26
C THR A 8 -4.08 7.49 5.53
N ILE A 9 -4.03 7.45 4.20
CA ILE A 9 -4.93 6.62 3.40
C ILE A 9 -4.72 5.14 3.73
N LEU A 10 -3.47 4.70 3.75
CA LEU A 10 -3.17 3.28 3.99
C LEU A 10 -3.45 2.86 5.43
N MET A 11 -3.21 3.73 6.41
CA MET A 11 -3.55 3.42 7.80
C MET A 11 -5.04 3.34 8.01
N THR A 12 -5.82 4.17 7.32
CA THR A 12 -7.28 4.08 7.35
C THR A 12 -7.76 2.76 6.74
N ALA A 13 -7.19 2.37 5.61
CA ALA A 13 -7.49 1.09 4.99
C ALA A 13 -7.15 -0.07 5.91
N GLN A 14 -6.02 0.01 6.63
CA GLN A 14 -5.61 -1.00 7.60
C GLN A 14 -6.61 -1.12 8.74
N SER A 15 -7.04 0.01 9.31
CA SER A 15 -8.01 0.03 10.40
C SER A 15 -9.35 -0.59 9.98
N ASN A 16 -9.72 -0.45 8.72
CA ASN A 16 -10.96 -0.98 8.18
C ASN A 16 -10.79 -2.34 7.52
N GLN A 17 -9.60 -2.93 7.58
CA GLN A 17 -9.29 -4.23 6.99
C GLN A 17 -9.69 -4.30 5.51
N GLN A 18 -9.30 -3.29 4.77
CA GLN A 18 -9.63 -3.16 3.35
C GLN A 18 -8.43 -3.55 2.48
N HIS A 19 -8.72 -3.76 1.21
CA HIS A 19 -7.69 -3.99 0.20
C HIS A 19 -7.85 -2.97 -0.92
N GLY A 20 -6.82 -2.87 -1.75
CA GLY A 20 -6.84 -1.91 -2.83
C GLY A 20 -5.61 -1.98 -3.71
N VAL A 21 -5.34 -0.89 -4.42
CA VAL A 21 -4.21 -0.81 -5.33
C VAL A 21 -3.57 0.57 -5.25
N ILE A 22 -2.24 0.56 -5.23
CA ILE A 22 -1.42 1.77 -5.34
C ILE A 22 -0.99 1.90 -6.80
N LYS A 23 -1.41 2.97 -7.45
CA LYS A 23 -1.12 3.22 -8.86
C LYS A 23 0.03 4.20 -8.99
N THR A 24 1.07 3.79 -9.71
CA THR A 24 2.21 4.64 -10.03
C THR A 24 2.27 4.89 -11.53
N HIS A 25 3.26 5.68 -11.95
CA HIS A 25 3.46 5.96 -13.38
C HIS A 25 3.77 4.69 -14.20
N ASN A 26 4.35 3.68 -13.57
CA ASN A 26 4.88 2.52 -14.28
C ASN A 26 4.07 1.25 -14.06
N ASN A 27 3.45 1.09 -12.92
CA ASN A 27 2.77 -0.16 -12.57
C ASN A 27 1.77 0.05 -11.44
N ASP A 28 0.96 -0.97 -11.21
CA ASP A 28 0.03 -1.02 -10.10
C ASP A 28 0.52 -2.04 -9.08
N VAL A 29 0.43 -1.70 -7.80
CA VAL A 29 0.82 -2.58 -6.71
C VAL A 29 -0.40 -2.83 -5.83
N CYS A 30 -0.87 -4.06 -5.80
CA CYS A 30 -2.01 -4.45 -4.98
C CYS A 30 -1.58 -4.65 -3.53
N PHE A 31 -2.47 -4.30 -2.61
CA PHE A 31 -2.25 -4.53 -1.19
C PHE A 31 -3.54 -5.05 -0.53
N SER A 32 -3.38 -5.71 0.60
CA SER A 32 -4.52 -6.18 1.39
C SER A 32 -4.22 -6.10 2.88
N PHE A 33 -5.20 -5.64 3.63
CA PHE A 33 -5.19 -5.69 5.09
C PHE A 33 -6.31 -6.60 5.62
N ALA A 34 -6.98 -7.33 4.72
CA ALA A 34 -8.09 -8.18 5.11
C ALA A 34 -7.60 -9.40 5.88
N ASN A 35 -8.25 -9.69 7.01
CA ASN A 35 -7.94 -10.88 7.79
C ASN A 35 -8.43 -12.14 7.07
N GLY A 36 -7.63 -13.19 7.12
CA GLY A 36 -8.01 -14.50 6.60
C GLY A 36 -7.50 -14.84 5.22
N ASP A 37 -6.96 -13.87 4.50
CA ASP A 37 -6.36 -14.11 3.19
C ASP A 37 -4.86 -14.34 3.33
N SER A 38 -4.50 -15.28 4.18
CA SER A 38 -3.13 -15.46 4.62
C SER A 38 -2.13 -15.77 3.49
N ASP A 39 -2.62 -16.25 2.36
CA ASP A 39 -1.73 -16.67 1.27
C ASP A 39 -1.41 -15.54 0.30
N GLU A 40 -2.16 -14.44 0.34
CA GLU A 40 -2.03 -13.35 -0.64
C GLU A 40 -1.87 -11.96 0.00
N ASP A 41 -1.87 -11.90 1.32
CA ASP A 41 -1.79 -10.61 2.01
C ASP A 41 -0.40 -10.00 1.89
N ASP A 42 -0.35 -8.75 1.48
CA ASP A 42 0.86 -7.96 1.45
C ASP A 42 0.96 -7.13 2.73
N ILE A 43 2.14 -7.12 3.30
CA ILE A 43 2.43 -6.32 4.49
C ILE A 43 3.02 -5.00 4.03
N ILE A 44 2.45 -3.91 4.50
CA ILE A 44 2.94 -2.57 4.17
C ILE A 44 3.73 -2.01 5.34
N ALA A 45 4.94 -1.56 5.04
CA ALA A 45 5.77 -0.85 5.99
C ALA A 45 6.09 0.55 5.47
N TYR A 46 6.20 1.51 6.37
CA TYR A 46 6.43 2.91 6.03
C TYR A 46 7.80 3.36 6.49
N LYS A 47 8.53 4.03 5.61
CA LYS A 47 9.81 4.64 5.94
C LYS A 47 9.71 6.14 5.77
N SER A 48 9.58 6.86 6.87
CA SER A 48 9.36 8.30 6.83
C SER A 48 10.61 9.10 6.44
N ASP A 49 11.79 8.59 6.75
CA ASP A 49 13.05 9.26 6.41
C ASP A 49 13.34 9.24 4.90
N THR A 50 12.89 8.20 4.21
CA THR A 50 13.09 8.06 2.76
C THR A 50 11.81 8.30 1.97
N GLU A 51 10.68 8.44 2.66
CA GLU A 51 9.35 8.59 2.05
C GLU A 51 9.02 7.44 1.09
N VAL A 52 9.41 6.23 1.48
CA VAL A 52 9.18 5.00 0.72
C VAL A 52 8.15 4.13 1.43
N ILE A 53 7.26 3.56 0.66
CA ILE A 53 6.31 2.55 1.12
C ILE A 53 6.81 1.19 0.66
N SER A 54 6.89 0.25 1.59
CA SER A 54 7.28 -1.13 1.28
C SER A 54 6.05 -2.03 1.35
N VAL A 55 5.75 -2.68 0.24
CA VAL A 55 4.69 -3.68 0.18
C VAL A 55 5.36 -5.04 0.12
N LEU A 56 5.24 -5.79 1.21
CA LEU A 56 5.98 -7.05 1.39
C LEU A 56 5.06 -8.22 1.04
N GLY A 57 5.22 -8.72 -0.15
CA GLY A 57 4.44 -9.86 -0.64
C GLY A 57 5.20 -11.17 -0.55
N LYS A 58 4.53 -12.27 -0.82
CA LYS A 58 5.16 -13.59 -0.80
C LYS A 58 6.14 -13.80 -1.93
N ALA A 59 5.78 -13.37 -3.13
CA ALA A 59 6.62 -13.56 -4.31
C ALA A 59 7.73 -12.52 -4.39
N CYS A 60 7.44 -11.28 -3.99
CA CYS A 60 8.41 -10.20 -4.05
C CYS A 60 8.02 -9.08 -3.10
N ASN A 61 9.00 -8.24 -2.78
CA ASN A 61 8.77 -7.00 -2.05
C ASN A 61 8.80 -5.85 -3.05
N SER A 62 7.85 -4.93 -2.92
CA SER A 62 7.78 -3.72 -3.74
C SER A 62 8.13 -2.52 -2.88
N TYR A 63 8.99 -1.67 -3.39
CA TYR A 63 9.41 -0.44 -2.71
C TYR A 63 8.98 0.74 -3.58
N ILE A 64 8.10 1.57 -3.04
CA ILE A 64 7.44 2.61 -3.82
C ILE A 64 7.78 3.97 -3.26
N ASP A 65 8.40 4.82 -4.08
CA ASP A 65 8.59 6.22 -3.73
C ASP A 65 7.22 6.91 -3.74
N CYS A 66 6.87 7.59 -2.66
CA CYS A 66 5.58 8.27 -2.56
C CYS A 66 5.37 9.29 -3.66
N GLU A 67 6.43 9.94 -4.15
CA GLU A 67 6.30 10.90 -5.25
C GLU A 67 5.85 10.26 -6.56
N ALA A 68 6.14 8.97 -6.74
CA ALA A 68 5.73 8.23 -7.93
C ALA A 68 4.27 7.79 -7.89
N ILE A 69 3.62 7.90 -6.74
CA ILE A 69 2.23 7.47 -6.58
C ILE A 69 1.29 8.51 -7.17
N GLU A 70 0.46 8.07 -8.12
CA GLU A 70 -0.55 8.93 -8.73
C GLU A 70 -1.89 8.82 -8.02
N THR A 71 -2.29 7.61 -7.68
CA THR A 71 -3.61 7.34 -7.09
C THR A 71 -3.53 6.13 -6.19
N ILE A 72 -4.33 6.14 -5.13
CA ILE A 72 -4.55 4.95 -4.30
C ILE A 72 -6.06 4.68 -4.33
N GLU A 73 -6.42 3.48 -4.77
CA GLU A 73 -7.81 3.02 -4.74
C GLU A 73 -7.98 2.03 -3.61
N VAL A 74 -8.94 2.30 -2.73
CA VAL A 74 -9.26 1.42 -1.61
C VAL A 74 -10.66 0.88 -1.87
N TYR A 75 -10.80 -0.44 -1.93
CA TYR A 75 -12.07 -1.06 -2.25
C TYR A 75 -12.94 -1.14 -1.01
N LYS A 76 -14.20 -0.76 -1.18
CA LYS A 76 -15.20 -0.87 -0.13
C LYS A 76 -15.64 -2.32 0.00
N GLN A 77 -15.81 -2.72 1.24
CA GLN A 77 -16.34 -4.05 1.52
C GLN A 77 -17.85 -4.07 1.46
#